data_9f04f62f05f1d93b9d232983f32d6f6e
#
_entry.id   9f04f62f05f1d93b9d232983f32d6f6e
#
_cell.length_a   1.000
_cell.length_b   1.000
_cell.length_c   1.000
_cell.angle_alpha   90.00
_cell.angle_beta   90.00
_cell.angle_gamma   90.00
#
_symmetry.space_group_name_H-M   'P 1'
#
loop_
_entity.id
_entity.type
_entity.pdbx_description
1 polymer ?
#
loop_
_entity_poly.entity_id
_entity_poly.type
_entity_poly.pdbx_seq_one_letter_code
_entity_poly.pdbx_strand_id
1 'polypeptide(L)'
;MKKLIALLLVLCMALGMVACGAKAPETPKNDEPKVETQNNDETKTEEPKVEEELTATQKIIKEAEGMTLEELAKKAIEESNGKMFYGVGNSSRGKTALPLFIAYLQTIDPNYTMDFEWQQPKNNKIFDQLTADSLKETGTFAMTLIQDGNQIQSKMVATGILDTFIPKDWADANGITADEYKGFLPLQTLNKVFMFNNTGDKTYDNCWDFVAEGAHGLYMDIDSEIVGKNFLYMLTEDTYATWLKEAFEALPSDEQAYFQPTIKAMETDAEDLGLGENGAYALAWIKLWVESYNAQTDDGPICNTLVDKSATDQFGLLVYSKLRSVEESDTVSKNNIDVAAYNDG
;
A
#
# COMPACT_ATOMS: atom_id res chain seq x y z
N MET A 1 -6.07 -9.31 27.78
CA MET A 1 -5.32 -9.34 26.52
C MET A 1 -5.90 -8.41 25.46
N LYS A 2 -7.22 -8.39 25.18
CA LYS A 2 -7.85 -7.50 24.17
C LYS A 2 -7.64 -6.00 24.42
N LYS A 3 -7.64 -5.54 25.67
CA LYS A 3 -7.38 -4.12 26.01
C LYS A 3 -5.93 -3.66 25.80
N LEU A 4 -5.00 -4.61 25.78
CA LEU A 4 -3.57 -4.33 25.54
C LEU A 4 -3.30 -4.08 24.05
N ILE A 5 -4.08 -4.69 23.16
CA ILE A 5 -3.93 -4.58 21.71
C ILE A 5 -4.44 -3.22 21.20
N ALA A 6 -5.57 -2.73 21.72
CA ALA A 6 -6.06 -1.39 21.40
C ALA A 6 -5.08 -0.30 21.88
N LEU A 7 -4.48 -0.48 23.08
CA LEU A 7 -3.45 0.42 23.60
C LEU A 7 -2.14 0.34 22.80
N LEU A 8 -1.80 -0.82 22.24
CA LEU A 8 -0.61 -1.00 21.40
C LEU A 8 -0.79 -0.34 20.02
N LEU A 9 -1.99 -0.35 19.45
CA LEU A 9 -2.31 0.34 18.17
C LEU A 9 -2.19 1.86 18.33
N VAL A 10 -2.72 2.42 19.41
CA VAL A 10 -2.57 3.85 19.75
C VAL A 10 -1.10 4.19 20.05
N LEU A 11 -0.38 3.32 20.73
CA LEU A 11 1.03 3.52 21.07
C LEU A 11 1.94 3.40 19.83
N CYS A 12 1.64 2.54 18.88
CA CYS A 12 2.39 2.44 17.62
C CYS A 12 2.15 3.65 16.69
N MET A 13 0.96 4.25 16.71
CA MET A 13 0.69 5.50 16.00
C MET A 13 1.42 6.68 16.64
N ALA A 14 1.51 6.74 17.98
CA ALA A 14 2.21 7.80 18.69
C ALA A 14 3.75 7.72 18.56
N LEU A 15 4.33 6.53 18.42
CA LEU A 15 5.78 6.35 18.29
C LEU A 15 6.33 6.62 16.88
N GLY A 16 5.46 6.64 15.86
CA GLY A 16 5.86 7.00 14.49
C GLY A 16 6.10 8.50 14.26
N MET A 17 5.66 9.39 15.15
CA MET A 17 5.74 10.85 14.98
C MET A 17 6.81 11.55 15.84
N VAL A 18 7.62 10.85 16.62
CA VAL A 18 8.62 11.45 17.55
C VAL A 18 10.05 11.46 17.00
N ALA A 19 10.25 11.40 15.71
CA ALA A 19 11.59 11.47 15.12
C ALA A 19 11.82 12.72 14.27
N CYS A 20 11.43 13.91 14.75
CA CYS A 20 12.04 15.19 14.34
C CYS A 20 11.55 16.33 15.26
N GLY A 21 12.28 16.61 16.31
CA GLY A 21 12.04 17.75 17.18
C GLY A 21 13.28 18.14 17.94
N ALA A 22 14.11 18.98 17.33
CA ALA A 22 15.21 19.65 18.01
C ALA A 22 14.65 20.73 18.96
N LYS A 23 15.10 20.72 20.19
CA LYS A 23 14.78 21.70 21.24
C LYS A 23 15.24 23.09 20.85
N ALA A 24 14.33 24.07 20.95
CA ALA A 24 14.67 25.49 21.01
C ALA A 24 14.97 25.91 22.46
N PRO A 25 15.98 26.73 22.73
CA PRO A 25 16.22 27.36 24.04
C PRO A 25 15.39 28.63 24.21
N GLU A 26 15.03 28.90 25.47
CA GLU A 26 14.23 30.02 25.94
C GLU A 26 14.92 31.37 25.70
N THR A 27 14.10 32.38 25.36
CA THR A 27 14.45 33.77 25.18
C THR A 27 14.40 34.55 26.49
N PRO A 28 15.34 35.47 26.78
CA PRO A 28 15.07 36.64 27.63
C PRO A 28 14.73 37.86 26.78
N LYS A 29 13.72 38.61 27.23
CA LYS A 29 13.34 39.92 26.72
C LYS A 29 14.44 40.94 27.04
N ASN A 30 14.79 41.80 26.10
CA ASN A 30 14.93 43.25 26.37
C ASN A 30 15.16 44.09 25.11
N ASP A 31 14.37 45.17 25.06
CA ASP A 31 14.58 46.54 24.54
C ASP A 31 15.21 46.81 23.16
N GLU A 32 14.38 47.48 22.34
CA GLU A 32 14.78 48.21 21.13
C GLU A 32 15.83 49.31 21.41
N PRO A 33 16.68 49.64 20.43
CA PRO A 33 16.46 50.86 19.68
C PRO A 33 16.69 50.76 18.16
N LYS A 34 16.00 51.64 17.43
CA LYS A 34 16.10 51.96 16.00
C LYS A 34 17.52 52.32 15.59
N VAL A 35 18.02 51.78 14.47
CA VAL A 35 19.00 52.45 13.59
C VAL A 35 18.87 51.92 12.14
N GLU A 36 18.60 52.87 11.27
CA GLU A 36 18.98 53.11 9.89
C GLU A 36 19.37 52.00 8.91
N THR A 37 18.66 52.03 7.79
CA THR A 37 18.86 51.38 6.49
C THR A 37 20.28 51.65 5.96
N GLN A 38 21.05 50.59 5.74
CA GLN A 38 22.11 50.60 4.75
C GLN A 38 21.96 49.40 3.82
N ASN A 39 21.79 49.68 2.53
CA ASN A 39 21.92 48.76 1.43
C ASN A 39 23.31 48.12 1.46
N ASN A 40 23.36 46.79 1.61
CA ASN A 40 24.53 46.03 1.22
C ASN A 40 24.12 44.98 0.22
N ASP A 41 24.68 45.06 -0.94
CA ASP A 41 24.66 44.16 -2.05
C ASP A 41 25.36 42.86 -1.62
N GLU A 42 24.59 41.89 -1.09
CA GLU A 42 25.13 40.56 -0.74
C GLU A 42 25.11 39.66 -1.97
N THR A 43 26.29 39.56 -2.55
CA THR A 43 26.64 38.49 -3.50
C THR A 43 26.32 37.12 -2.85
N LYS A 44 25.25 36.48 -3.29
CA LYS A 44 24.92 35.10 -2.94
C LYS A 44 26.09 34.23 -3.40
N THR A 45 26.91 33.79 -2.48
CA THR A 45 27.85 32.71 -2.70
C THR A 45 27.01 31.44 -2.72
N GLU A 46 26.81 30.85 -3.88
CA GLU A 46 26.27 29.52 -4.01
C GLU A 46 27.22 28.54 -3.32
N GLU A 47 26.78 27.90 -2.25
CA GLU A 47 27.50 26.76 -1.70
C GLU A 47 27.67 25.71 -2.80
N PRO A 48 28.86 25.09 -2.95
CA PRO A 48 29.06 24.05 -3.94
C PRO A 48 28.13 22.90 -3.64
N LYS A 49 27.18 22.63 -4.55
CA LYS A 49 26.41 21.40 -4.57
C LYS A 49 27.41 20.25 -4.60
N VAL A 50 27.53 19.53 -3.49
CA VAL A 50 28.23 18.24 -3.48
C VAL A 50 27.41 17.33 -4.40
N GLU A 51 27.92 17.03 -5.58
CA GLU A 51 27.35 16.00 -6.43
C GLU A 51 27.49 14.67 -5.68
N GLU A 52 26.41 14.14 -5.17
CA GLU A 52 26.38 12.79 -4.59
C GLU A 52 26.82 11.81 -5.68
N GLU A 53 27.83 11.04 -5.38
CA GLU A 53 28.36 10.05 -6.33
C GLU A 53 27.33 8.93 -6.52
N LEU A 54 26.78 8.82 -7.74
CA LEU A 54 25.80 7.81 -8.09
C LEU A 54 26.31 6.39 -7.78
N THR A 55 25.45 5.54 -7.25
CA THR A 55 25.70 4.12 -7.08
C THR A 55 25.90 3.43 -8.44
N ALA A 56 26.41 2.21 -8.45
CA ALA A 56 26.56 1.44 -9.69
C ALA A 56 25.20 1.22 -10.40
N THR A 57 24.15 0.91 -9.64
CA THR A 57 22.78 0.75 -10.14
C THR A 57 22.25 2.05 -10.73
N GLN A 58 22.41 3.17 -10.05
CA GLN A 58 21.96 4.48 -10.52
C GLN A 58 22.70 4.93 -11.81
N LYS A 59 23.97 4.58 -11.97
CA LYS A 59 24.70 4.82 -13.24
C LYS A 59 24.11 4.02 -14.39
N ILE A 60 23.77 2.74 -14.17
CA ILE A 60 23.09 1.88 -15.16
C ILE A 60 21.71 2.45 -15.52
N ILE A 61 20.92 2.84 -14.53
CA ILE A 61 19.60 3.43 -14.75
C ILE A 61 19.72 4.71 -15.59
N LYS A 62 20.64 5.59 -15.24
CA LYS A 62 20.88 6.83 -15.99
C LYS A 62 21.31 6.58 -17.45
N GLU A 63 22.10 5.55 -17.70
CA GLU A 63 22.43 5.12 -19.08
C GLU A 63 21.19 4.61 -19.82
N ALA A 64 20.31 3.87 -19.11
CA ALA A 64 19.11 3.25 -19.67
C ALA A 64 17.94 4.23 -19.93
N GLU A 65 17.88 5.37 -19.25
CA GLU A 65 16.77 6.35 -19.36
C GLU A 65 16.45 6.81 -20.78
N GLY A 66 17.46 6.89 -21.63
CA GLY A 66 17.31 7.31 -23.02
C GLY A 66 17.13 6.17 -24.03
N MET A 67 17.21 4.91 -23.60
CA MET A 67 17.17 3.75 -24.48
C MET A 67 15.75 3.38 -24.88
N THR A 68 15.60 2.94 -26.14
CA THR A 68 14.39 2.28 -26.62
C THR A 68 14.25 0.89 -26.01
N LEU A 69 13.04 0.32 -26.05
CA LEU A 69 12.81 -1.07 -25.58
C LEU A 69 13.69 -2.07 -26.35
N GLU A 70 13.97 -1.84 -27.64
CA GLU A 70 14.85 -2.70 -28.42
C GLU A 70 16.31 -2.62 -27.95
N GLU A 71 16.83 -1.43 -27.65
CA GLU A 71 18.17 -1.23 -27.10
C GLU A 71 18.31 -1.85 -25.70
N LEU A 72 17.29 -1.65 -24.84
CA LEU A 72 17.24 -2.31 -23.54
C LEU A 72 17.22 -3.84 -23.66
N ALA A 73 16.48 -4.39 -24.61
CA ALA A 73 16.44 -5.82 -24.86
C ALA A 73 17.79 -6.38 -25.32
N LYS A 74 18.52 -5.66 -26.17
CA LYS A 74 19.88 -6.05 -26.59
C LYS A 74 20.85 -6.04 -25.41
N LYS A 75 20.78 -5.02 -24.55
CA LYS A 75 21.56 -4.96 -23.29
C LYS A 75 21.22 -6.12 -22.36
N ALA A 76 19.93 -6.41 -22.18
CA ALA A 76 19.49 -7.55 -21.36
C ALA A 76 20.02 -8.88 -21.87
N ILE A 77 20.07 -9.08 -23.20
CA ILE A 77 20.67 -10.27 -23.81
C ILE A 77 22.17 -10.35 -23.50
N GLU A 78 22.92 -9.27 -23.68
CA GLU A 78 24.36 -9.20 -23.41
C GLU A 78 24.66 -9.53 -21.94
N GLU A 79 23.85 -9.02 -21.01
CA GLU A 79 24.09 -9.15 -19.59
C GLU A 79 23.65 -10.49 -19.00
N SER A 80 22.59 -11.11 -19.53
CA SER A 80 21.92 -12.26 -18.88
C SER A 80 22.00 -13.57 -19.65
N ASN A 81 22.51 -13.59 -20.90
CA ASN A 81 22.57 -14.82 -21.67
C ASN A 81 23.39 -15.92 -20.97
N GLY A 82 22.80 -17.09 -20.83
CA GLY A 82 23.40 -18.25 -20.17
C GLY A 82 23.51 -18.13 -18.64
N LYS A 83 22.89 -17.12 -18.03
CA LYS A 83 22.95 -16.88 -16.57
C LYS A 83 21.65 -17.27 -15.86
N MET A 84 21.77 -17.37 -14.54
CA MET A 84 20.63 -17.52 -13.63
C MET A 84 20.12 -16.15 -13.20
N PHE A 85 18.82 -15.91 -13.34
CA PHE A 85 18.13 -14.73 -12.88
C PHE A 85 17.40 -15.03 -11.56
N TYR A 86 17.66 -14.23 -10.53
CA TYR A 86 16.99 -14.34 -9.25
C TYR A 86 16.02 -13.16 -9.07
N GLY A 87 14.76 -13.49 -8.90
CA GLY A 87 13.73 -12.52 -8.58
C GLY A 87 13.01 -12.84 -7.27
N VAL A 88 12.45 -11.82 -6.64
CA VAL A 88 11.69 -11.99 -5.41
C VAL A 88 10.44 -11.11 -5.43
N GLY A 89 9.32 -11.58 -4.91
CA GLY A 89 8.10 -10.80 -4.88
C GLY A 89 7.02 -11.45 -4.03
N ASN A 90 6.07 -10.67 -3.55
CA ASN A 90 4.90 -11.21 -2.86
C ASN A 90 3.74 -11.57 -3.83
N SER A 91 4.00 -11.56 -5.12
CA SER A 91 3.07 -11.97 -6.17
C SER A 91 3.67 -13.10 -7.04
N SER A 92 2.85 -14.10 -7.38
CA SER A 92 3.21 -15.15 -8.33
C SER A 92 3.36 -14.65 -9.78
N ARG A 93 2.96 -13.43 -10.08
CA ARG A 93 3.02 -12.84 -11.42
C ARG A 93 4.44 -12.72 -11.96
N GLY A 94 5.44 -12.47 -11.10
CA GLY A 94 6.84 -12.48 -11.51
C GLY A 94 7.24 -13.82 -12.12
N LYS A 95 6.86 -14.93 -11.49
CA LYS A 95 7.11 -16.27 -12.01
C LYS A 95 6.45 -16.52 -13.38
N THR A 96 5.26 -15.93 -13.61
CA THR A 96 4.54 -16.06 -14.90
C THR A 96 5.12 -15.12 -15.96
N ALA A 97 5.61 -13.95 -15.57
CA ALA A 97 6.16 -12.96 -16.50
C ALA A 97 7.53 -13.35 -17.06
N LEU A 98 8.39 -14.01 -16.27
CA LEU A 98 9.75 -14.35 -16.68
C LEU A 98 9.83 -15.23 -17.95
N PRO A 99 9.02 -16.29 -18.13
CA PRO A 99 8.98 -17.03 -19.39
C PRO A 99 8.59 -16.18 -20.61
N LEU A 100 7.70 -15.20 -20.42
CA LEU A 100 7.31 -14.30 -21.50
C LEU A 100 8.43 -13.33 -21.85
N PHE A 101 9.18 -12.86 -20.85
CA PHE A 101 10.38 -12.05 -21.06
C PHE A 101 11.46 -12.82 -21.83
N ILE A 102 11.75 -14.06 -21.44
CA ILE A 102 12.69 -14.94 -22.16
C ILE A 102 12.23 -15.13 -23.61
N ALA A 103 10.97 -15.46 -23.83
CA ALA A 103 10.40 -15.64 -25.17
C ALA A 103 10.51 -14.36 -26.03
N TYR A 104 10.32 -13.19 -25.44
CA TYR A 104 10.53 -11.92 -26.12
C TYR A 104 11.98 -11.71 -26.54
N LEU A 105 12.94 -11.95 -25.67
CA LEU A 105 14.37 -11.83 -26.00
C LEU A 105 14.80 -12.83 -27.07
N GLN A 106 14.21 -14.04 -27.10
CA GLN A 106 14.42 -15.04 -28.15
C GLN A 106 13.89 -14.63 -29.52
N THR A 107 13.00 -13.64 -29.60
CA THR A 107 12.61 -13.05 -30.91
C THR A 107 13.72 -12.19 -31.50
N ILE A 108 14.65 -11.71 -30.66
CA ILE A 108 15.78 -10.86 -31.06
C ILE A 108 17.04 -11.73 -31.26
N ASP A 109 17.34 -12.61 -30.32
CA ASP A 109 18.39 -13.61 -30.43
C ASP A 109 17.83 -15.02 -30.18
N PRO A 110 17.60 -15.82 -31.24
CA PRO A 110 17.05 -17.18 -31.11
C PRO A 110 17.91 -18.14 -30.24
N ASN A 111 19.19 -17.82 -29.98
CA ASN A 111 20.06 -18.63 -29.16
C ASN A 111 20.06 -18.17 -27.67
N TYR A 112 19.30 -17.14 -27.33
CA TYR A 112 19.24 -16.63 -25.98
C TYR A 112 18.69 -17.68 -25.01
N THR A 113 19.40 -17.84 -23.89
CA THR A 113 18.98 -18.71 -22.79
C THR A 113 19.15 -17.99 -21.46
N MET A 114 18.20 -18.17 -20.57
CA MET A 114 18.29 -17.69 -19.19
C MET A 114 17.46 -18.61 -18.31
N ASP A 115 18.06 -19.11 -17.25
CA ASP A 115 17.35 -19.79 -16.18
C ASP A 115 16.86 -18.77 -15.15
N PHE A 116 15.82 -19.09 -14.39
CA PHE A 116 15.36 -18.20 -13.35
C PHE A 116 14.86 -18.92 -12.11
N GLU A 117 15.01 -18.24 -10.97
CA GLU A 117 14.37 -18.59 -9.70
C GLU A 117 13.53 -17.41 -9.21
N TRP A 118 12.26 -17.66 -8.89
CA TRP A 118 11.36 -16.68 -8.32
C TRP A 118 11.00 -17.08 -6.90
N GLN A 119 11.45 -16.29 -5.92
CA GLN A 119 11.11 -16.48 -4.52
C GLN A 119 9.86 -15.69 -4.15
N GLN A 120 8.99 -16.30 -3.37
CA GLN A 120 7.73 -15.67 -2.97
C GLN A 120 7.54 -15.75 -1.44
N PRO A 121 8.26 -14.91 -0.68
CA PRO A 121 8.05 -14.79 0.76
C PRO A 121 6.65 -14.24 1.03
N LYS A 122 6.05 -14.68 2.13
CA LYS A 122 4.74 -14.20 2.55
C LYS A 122 4.87 -12.89 3.33
N ASN A 123 3.88 -12.01 3.16
CA ASN A 123 3.70 -10.81 3.98
C ASN A 123 4.93 -9.90 4.03
N ASN A 124 5.15 -9.25 5.13
CA ASN A 124 6.25 -8.30 5.35
C ASN A 124 7.65 -8.91 5.31
N LYS A 125 7.79 -10.25 5.28
CA LYS A 125 9.10 -10.93 5.19
C LYS A 125 9.90 -10.55 3.95
N ILE A 126 9.24 -10.06 2.90
CA ILE A 126 9.94 -9.61 1.70
C ILE A 126 10.82 -8.39 1.98
N PHE A 127 10.36 -7.46 2.82
CA PHE A 127 11.15 -6.27 3.17
C PHE A 127 12.41 -6.65 3.95
N ASP A 128 12.30 -7.58 4.90
CA ASP A 128 13.44 -8.09 5.66
C ASP A 128 14.44 -8.80 4.73
N GLN A 129 13.93 -9.58 3.77
CA GLN A 129 14.76 -10.31 2.82
C GLN A 129 15.52 -9.38 1.86
N LEU A 130 14.87 -8.34 1.34
CA LEU A 130 15.50 -7.33 0.49
C LEU A 130 16.52 -6.51 1.28
N THR A 131 16.21 -6.13 2.52
CA THR A 131 17.15 -5.44 3.41
C THR A 131 18.38 -6.31 3.68
N ALA A 132 18.19 -7.60 3.98
CA ALA A 132 19.32 -8.51 4.20
C ALA A 132 20.15 -8.72 2.91
N ASP A 133 19.51 -8.71 1.75
CA ASP A 133 20.20 -8.85 0.46
C ASP A 133 21.05 -7.60 0.13
N SER A 134 20.57 -6.41 0.45
CA SER A 134 21.29 -5.15 0.22
C SER A 134 22.56 -4.99 1.05
N LEU A 135 22.69 -5.76 2.14
CA LEU A 135 23.91 -5.77 2.98
C LEU A 135 25.04 -6.64 2.42
N LYS A 136 24.78 -7.41 1.37
CA LYS A 136 25.80 -8.23 0.71
C LYS A 136 26.68 -7.38 -0.19
N GLU A 137 27.92 -7.79 -0.37
CA GLU A 137 28.85 -7.16 -1.32
C GLU A 137 28.28 -7.17 -2.76
N THR A 138 27.59 -8.24 -3.12
CA THR A 138 26.80 -8.36 -4.35
C THR A 138 25.43 -8.88 -3.98
N GLY A 139 24.39 -8.12 -4.28
CA GLY A 139 23.00 -8.55 -4.07
C GLY A 139 22.67 -9.78 -4.93
N THR A 140 21.75 -10.58 -4.43
CA THR A 140 21.29 -11.79 -5.12
C THR A 140 20.19 -11.47 -6.11
N PHE A 141 19.23 -10.61 -5.70
CA PHE A 141 18.01 -10.35 -6.47
C PHE A 141 18.20 -9.23 -7.49
N ALA A 142 17.92 -9.54 -8.76
CA ALA A 142 17.98 -8.59 -9.86
C ALA A 142 16.68 -7.79 -9.98
N MET A 143 15.54 -8.33 -9.53
CA MET A 143 14.23 -7.70 -9.65
C MET A 143 13.32 -8.06 -8.46
N THR A 144 12.49 -7.11 -8.08
CA THR A 144 11.39 -7.36 -7.14
C THR A 144 10.05 -6.91 -7.73
N LEU A 145 8.98 -7.63 -7.36
CA LEU A 145 7.58 -7.24 -7.57
C LEU A 145 6.87 -7.30 -6.23
N ILE A 146 6.73 -6.15 -5.60
CA ILE A 146 6.13 -6.02 -4.27
C ILE A 146 4.93 -5.08 -4.28
N GLN A 147 4.09 -5.26 -3.29
CA GLN A 147 2.90 -4.46 -3.01
C GLN A 147 3.18 -3.55 -1.81
N ASP A 148 2.31 -2.57 -1.59
CA ASP A 148 2.41 -1.55 -0.54
C ASP A 148 3.38 -0.40 -0.86
N GLY A 149 2.87 0.56 -1.64
CA GLY A 149 3.64 1.73 -2.06
C GLY A 149 4.23 2.54 -0.90
N ASN A 150 3.55 2.63 0.25
CA ASN A 150 4.04 3.37 1.41
C ASN A 150 5.28 2.72 2.03
N GLN A 151 5.28 1.41 2.22
CA GLN A 151 6.44 0.70 2.74
C GLN A 151 7.57 0.64 1.70
N ILE A 152 7.24 0.49 0.42
CA ILE A 152 8.23 0.54 -0.67
C ILE A 152 8.94 1.90 -0.65
N GLN A 153 8.18 3.00 -0.63
CA GLN A 153 8.77 4.34 -0.60
C GLN A 153 9.63 4.56 0.64
N SER A 154 9.09 4.31 1.83
CA SER A 154 9.75 4.67 3.08
C SER A 154 10.88 3.73 3.49
N LYS A 155 10.75 2.43 3.23
CA LYS A 155 11.70 1.41 3.70
C LYS A 155 12.72 1.00 2.64
N MET A 156 12.39 1.14 1.36
CA MET A 156 13.22 0.60 0.28
C MET A 156 13.83 1.71 -0.58
N VAL A 157 13.02 2.61 -1.13
CA VAL A 157 13.51 3.65 -2.04
C VAL A 157 14.19 4.78 -1.28
N ALA A 158 13.55 5.33 -0.25
CA ALA A 158 14.13 6.41 0.57
C ALA A 158 15.41 6.00 1.30
N THR A 159 15.63 4.72 1.50
CA THR A 159 16.86 4.15 2.12
C THR A 159 17.90 3.70 1.10
N GLY A 160 17.62 3.80 -0.20
CA GLY A 160 18.53 3.38 -1.27
C GLY A 160 18.68 1.86 -1.40
N ILE A 161 17.79 1.06 -0.82
CA ILE A 161 17.80 -0.41 -0.97
C ILE A 161 17.28 -0.82 -2.36
N LEU A 162 16.29 -0.09 -2.87
CA LEU A 162 15.76 -0.25 -4.22
C LEU A 162 15.87 1.07 -4.99
N ASP A 163 16.30 0.96 -6.23
CA ASP A 163 16.14 1.99 -7.24
C ASP A 163 14.94 1.66 -8.12
N THR A 164 14.39 2.66 -8.79
CA THR A 164 13.24 2.52 -9.70
C THR A 164 13.63 2.90 -11.11
N PHE A 165 13.01 2.25 -12.09
CA PHE A 165 13.23 2.54 -13.49
C PHE A 165 11.94 2.33 -14.29
N ILE A 166 11.60 3.30 -15.12
CA ILE A 166 10.47 3.20 -16.06
C ILE A 166 11.02 3.31 -17.48
N PRO A 167 10.89 2.27 -18.32
CA PRO A 167 11.34 2.33 -19.72
C PRO A 167 10.65 3.47 -20.46
N LYS A 168 11.43 4.32 -21.15
CA LYS A 168 10.94 5.51 -21.86
C LYS A 168 9.81 5.19 -22.84
N ASP A 169 10.00 4.21 -23.71
CA ASP A 169 9.00 3.86 -24.72
C ASP A 169 7.68 3.40 -24.09
N TRP A 170 7.77 2.73 -22.93
CA TRP A 170 6.57 2.31 -22.20
C TRP A 170 5.88 3.50 -21.54
N ALA A 171 6.62 4.41 -20.94
CA ALA A 171 6.09 5.62 -20.34
C ALA A 171 5.39 6.50 -21.38
N ASP A 172 6.05 6.74 -22.52
CA ASP A 172 5.51 7.52 -23.62
C ASP A 172 4.22 6.89 -24.19
N ALA A 173 4.21 5.57 -24.38
CA ALA A 173 3.04 4.86 -24.90
C ALA A 173 1.82 4.88 -23.96
N ASN A 174 2.05 5.01 -22.66
CA ASN A 174 1.00 5.03 -21.63
C ASN A 174 0.71 6.44 -21.08
N GLY A 175 1.40 7.47 -21.58
CA GLY A 175 1.24 8.85 -21.11
C GLY A 175 1.65 9.07 -19.65
N ILE A 176 2.62 8.29 -19.16
CA ILE A 176 3.06 8.29 -17.76
C ILE A 176 4.29 9.16 -17.59
N THR A 177 4.29 10.00 -16.56
CA THR A 177 5.48 10.76 -16.14
C THR A 177 6.10 10.15 -14.89
N ALA A 178 7.41 10.28 -14.74
CA ALA A 178 8.13 9.78 -13.55
C ALA A 178 7.58 10.42 -12.26
N ASP A 179 7.19 11.68 -12.31
CA ASP A 179 6.67 12.43 -11.15
C ASP A 179 5.31 11.90 -10.68
N GLU A 180 4.44 11.48 -11.62
CA GLU A 180 3.10 10.98 -11.32
C GLU A 180 3.12 9.74 -10.42
N TYR A 181 4.10 8.86 -10.61
CA TYR A 181 4.26 7.62 -9.88
C TYR A 181 5.49 7.61 -8.96
N LYS A 182 6.09 8.76 -8.70
CA LYS A 182 7.32 8.88 -7.88
C LYS A 182 8.44 7.94 -8.33
N GLY A 183 8.55 7.72 -9.64
CA GLY A 183 9.52 6.82 -10.25
C GLY A 183 9.18 5.33 -10.21
N PHE A 184 8.07 4.91 -9.63
CA PHE A 184 7.66 3.50 -9.66
C PHE A 184 7.05 3.09 -10.98
N LEU A 185 7.29 1.85 -11.42
CA LEU A 185 6.57 1.25 -12.52
C LEU A 185 5.21 0.72 -12.03
N PRO A 186 4.07 1.36 -12.37
CA PRO A 186 2.76 1.00 -11.86
C PRO A 186 2.20 -0.18 -12.66
N LEU A 187 2.45 -1.40 -12.21
CA LEU A 187 1.99 -2.62 -12.87
C LEU A 187 0.59 -3.05 -12.44
N GLN A 188 0.14 -2.65 -11.26
CA GLN A 188 -1.13 -3.10 -10.70
C GLN A 188 -1.61 -2.17 -9.60
N THR A 189 -2.90 -1.86 -9.64
CA THR A 189 -3.65 -1.32 -8.50
C THR A 189 -4.42 -2.46 -7.82
N LEU A 190 -4.37 -2.52 -6.50
CA LEU A 190 -5.12 -3.47 -5.69
C LEU A 190 -6.16 -2.72 -4.88
N ASN A 191 -7.42 -3.14 -5.02
CA ASN A 191 -8.51 -2.60 -4.22
C ASN A 191 -9.00 -3.68 -3.25
N LYS A 192 -9.12 -3.33 -1.98
CA LYS A 192 -9.90 -4.06 -1.00
C LYS A 192 -11.33 -3.57 -1.11
N VAL A 193 -12.26 -4.51 -1.11
CA VAL A 193 -13.70 -4.23 -1.20
C VAL A 193 -14.45 -5.13 -0.22
N PHE A 194 -15.58 -4.67 0.25
CA PHE A 194 -16.51 -5.53 0.96
C PHE A 194 -17.25 -6.41 -0.02
N MET A 195 -17.23 -7.70 0.24
CA MET A 195 -18.02 -8.69 -0.47
C MET A 195 -18.89 -9.42 0.53
N PHE A 196 -20.09 -9.78 0.13
CA PHE A 196 -21.01 -10.54 0.97
C PHE A 196 -21.70 -11.64 0.18
N ASN A 197 -22.08 -12.70 0.90
CA ASN A 197 -22.88 -13.76 0.34
C ASN A 197 -24.32 -13.28 0.21
N ASN A 198 -24.86 -13.33 -1.01
CA ASN A 198 -26.19 -12.79 -1.34
C ASN A 198 -27.30 -13.86 -1.32
N THR A 199 -27.06 -15.03 -0.74
CA THR A 199 -28.06 -16.11 -0.67
C THR A 199 -29.00 -15.96 0.52
N GLY A 200 -28.75 -15.01 1.43
CA GLY A 200 -29.62 -14.63 2.54
C GLY A 200 -30.49 -13.41 2.24
N ASP A 201 -31.19 -12.96 3.26
CA ASP A 201 -32.09 -11.80 3.17
C ASP A 201 -31.39 -10.50 3.62
N LYS A 202 -30.14 -10.57 4.14
CA LYS A 202 -29.40 -9.41 4.64
C LYS A 202 -28.85 -8.59 3.48
N THR A 203 -29.07 -7.27 3.53
CA THR A 203 -28.47 -6.28 2.64
C THR A 203 -27.45 -5.46 3.40
N TYR A 204 -26.53 -4.85 2.68
CA TYR A 204 -25.50 -3.96 3.22
C TYR A 204 -25.60 -2.64 2.47
N ASP A 205 -26.58 -1.83 2.87
CA ASP A 205 -26.93 -0.59 2.20
C ASP A 205 -26.11 0.61 2.72
N ASN A 206 -25.40 0.40 3.85
CA ASN A 206 -24.58 1.42 4.49
C ASN A 206 -23.25 0.80 4.98
N CYS A 207 -22.14 1.54 4.90
CA CYS A 207 -20.84 1.03 5.35
C CYS A 207 -20.79 0.75 6.86
N TRP A 208 -21.68 1.31 7.68
CA TRP A 208 -21.79 1.01 9.09
C TRP A 208 -22.42 -0.36 9.37
N ASP A 209 -23.11 -0.96 8.40
CA ASP A 209 -23.65 -2.33 8.53
C ASP A 209 -22.57 -3.36 8.78
N PHE A 210 -21.35 -3.11 8.27
CA PHE A 210 -20.21 -4.00 8.47
C PHE A 210 -19.63 -3.97 9.88
N VAL A 211 -20.01 -3.03 10.70
CA VAL A 211 -19.58 -2.86 12.09
C VAL A 211 -20.77 -2.77 13.07
N ALA A 212 -21.97 -3.11 12.61
CA ALA A 212 -23.19 -3.16 13.41
C ALA A 212 -23.09 -4.22 14.52
N GLU A 213 -24.05 -4.18 15.44
CA GLU A 213 -24.13 -5.17 16.54
C GLU A 213 -24.17 -6.60 16.00
N GLY A 214 -23.26 -7.44 16.46
CA GLY A 214 -23.15 -8.84 16.02
C GLY A 214 -22.51 -9.03 14.64
N ALA A 215 -22.03 -7.98 13.99
CA ALA A 215 -21.27 -8.11 12.76
C ALA A 215 -19.87 -8.70 13.04
N HIS A 216 -19.49 -9.73 12.28
CA HIS A 216 -18.20 -10.42 12.40
C HIS A 216 -17.63 -10.72 11.02
N GLY A 217 -17.18 -9.66 10.33
CA GLY A 217 -16.64 -9.78 8.97
C GLY A 217 -15.39 -10.63 8.90
N LEU A 218 -15.21 -11.35 7.79
CA LEU A 218 -13.99 -12.09 7.52
C LEU A 218 -12.92 -11.13 7.02
N TYR A 219 -11.73 -11.17 7.62
CA TYR A 219 -10.62 -10.32 7.23
C TYR A 219 -9.28 -11.00 7.49
N MET A 220 -8.26 -10.68 6.72
CA MET A 220 -6.92 -11.17 7.02
C MET A 220 -6.45 -10.64 8.37
N ASP A 221 -5.66 -11.46 9.07
CA ASP A 221 -5.01 -11.02 10.30
C ASP A 221 -4.20 -9.73 10.05
N ILE A 222 -4.63 -8.65 10.67
CA ILE A 222 -4.11 -7.29 10.45
C ILE A 222 -2.61 -7.17 10.74
N ASP A 223 -2.06 -8.03 11.61
CA ASP A 223 -0.63 -8.00 11.94
C ASP A 223 0.23 -8.64 10.86
N SER A 224 -0.35 -9.54 10.07
CA SER A 224 0.35 -10.26 9.01
C SER A 224 0.06 -9.71 7.60
N GLU A 225 -0.99 -8.91 7.44
CA GLU A 225 -1.42 -8.34 6.16
C GLU A 225 -0.62 -7.08 5.80
N ILE A 226 -0.07 -7.04 4.59
CA ILE A 226 0.73 -5.90 4.13
C ILE A 226 -0.15 -4.68 3.85
N VAL A 227 -1.24 -4.87 3.10
CA VAL A 227 -2.08 -3.78 2.59
C VAL A 227 -3.33 -3.53 3.43
N GLY A 228 -3.68 -4.43 4.33
CA GLY A 228 -4.89 -4.31 5.16
C GLY A 228 -4.89 -3.09 6.07
N LYS A 229 -3.74 -2.78 6.66
CA LYS A 229 -3.58 -1.57 7.47
C LYS A 229 -3.76 -0.29 6.65
N ASN A 230 -3.32 -0.29 5.40
CA ASN A 230 -3.47 0.88 4.53
C ASN A 230 -4.94 1.20 4.25
N PHE A 231 -5.81 0.19 4.15
CA PHE A 231 -7.25 0.41 4.06
C PHE A 231 -7.78 1.14 5.30
N LEU A 232 -7.37 0.72 6.50
CA LEU A 232 -7.80 1.38 7.74
C LEU A 232 -7.22 2.79 7.88
N TYR A 233 -5.96 3.00 7.51
CA TYR A 233 -5.36 4.34 7.50
C TYR A 233 -6.05 5.27 6.50
N MET A 234 -6.42 4.77 5.33
CA MET A 234 -7.15 5.55 4.34
C MET A 234 -8.45 6.13 4.92
N LEU A 235 -9.15 5.40 5.79
CA LEU A 235 -10.39 5.89 6.41
C LEU A 235 -10.16 7.13 7.29
N THR A 236 -8.94 7.38 7.76
CA THR A 236 -8.61 8.57 8.58
C THR A 236 -8.32 9.82 7.74
N GLU A 237 -8.20 9.71 6.43
CA GLU A 237 -8.11 10.86 5.54
C GLU A 237 -9.44 11.64 5.52
N ASP A 238 -9.38 12.97 5.46
CA ASP A 238 -10.54 13.85 5.60
C ASP A 238 -11.70 13.50 4.68
N THR A 239 -11.42 13.11 3.43
CA THR A 239 -12.44 12.71 2.46
C THR A 239 -13.23 11.50 2.93
N TYR A 240 -12.53 10.43 3.33
CA TYR A 240 -13.17 9.18 3.74
C TYR A 240 -13.82 9.30 5.12
N ALA A 241 -13.21 10.05 6.04
CA ALA A 241 -13.82 10.37 7.33
C ALA A 241 -15.13 11.15 7.17
N THR A 242 -15.19 12.06 6.18
CA THR A 242 -16.42 12.78 5.83
C THR A 242 -17.49 11.85 5.28
N TRP A 243 -17.14 10.93 4.39
CA TRP A 243 -18.09 9.93 3.88
C TRP A 243 -18.62 9.00 4.98
N LEU A 244 -17.77 8.59 5.93
CA LEU A 244 -18.22 7.82 7.09
C LEU A 244 -19.21 8.58 7.96
N LYS A 245 -19.01 9.89 8.16
CA LYS A 245 -19.96 10.74 8.86
C LYS A 245 -21.29 10.86 8.10
N GLU A 246 -21.24 11.16 6.81
CA GLU A 246 -22.44 11.28 5.97
C GLU A 246 -23.24 9.98 5.96
N ALA A 247 -22.56 8.84 5.86
CA ALA A 247 -23.18 7.52 5.95
C ALA A 247 -23.83 7.28 7.33
N PHE A 248 -23.16 7.68 8.43
CA PHE A 248 -23.72 7.62 9.77
C PHE A 248 -24.98 8.49 9.91
N GLU A 249 -24.95 9.71 9.40
CA GLU A 249 -26.08 10.65 9.46
C GLU A 249 -27.28 10.15 8.65
N ALA A 250 -27.08 9.30 7.66
CA ALA A 250 -28.11 8.67 6.85
C ALA A 250 -28.78 7.46 7.54
N LEU A 251 -28.18 6.91 8.61
CA LEU A 251 -28.74 5.78 9.35
C LEU A 251 -30.04 6.16 10.09
N PRO A 252 -30.93 5.19 10.34
CA PRO A 252 -32.04 5.36 11.28
C PRO A 252 -31.55 5.76 12.69
N SER A 253 -32.38 6.52 13.43
CA SER A 253 -31.97 7.09 14.72
C SER A 253 -31.63 6.03 15.80
N ASP A 254 -32.24 4.87 15.74
CA ASP A 254 -31.96 3.75 16.63
C ASP A 254 -30.59 3.10 16.32
N GLU A 255 -30.21 3.01 15.07
CA GLU A 255 -28.89 2.55 14.64
C GLU A 255 -27.81 3.59 14.98
N GLN A 256 -28.07 4.88 14.75
CA GLN A 256 -27.17 5.96 15.19
C GLN A 256 -26.89 5.87 16.70
N ALA A 257 -27.92 5.58 17.51
CA ALA A 257 -27.79 5.47 18.96
C ALA A 257 -26.81 4.36 19.40
N TYR A 258 -26.65 3.31 18.60
CA TYR A 258 -25.68 2.25 18.85
C TYR A 258 -24.23 2.74 18.66
N PHE A 259 -23.95 3.50 17.61
CA PHE A 259 -22.60 3.96 17.27
C PHE A 259 -22.16 5.22 18.01
N GLN A 260 -23.10 6.11 18.36
CA GLN A 260 -22.83 7.41 18.95
C GLN A 260 -21.91 7.39 20.18
N PRO A 261 -22.04 6.44 21.14
CA PRO A 261 -21.13 6.36 22.29
C PRO A 261 -19.67 6.09 21.88
N THR A 262 -19.46 5.26 20.86
CA THR A 262 -18.11 4.94 20.36
C THR A 262 -17.50 6.13 19.63
N ILE A 263 -18.28 6.81 18.79
CA ILE A 263 -17.83 8.03 18.08
C ILE A 263 -17.41 9.09 19.11
N LYS A 264 -18.25 9.36 20.11
CA LYS A 264 -17.92 10.31 21.18
C LYS A 264 -16.68 9.93 21.97
N ALA A 265 -16.45 8.65 22.22
CA ALA A 265 -15.25 8.18 22.93
C ALA A 265 -13.96 8.36 22.10
N MET A 266 -14.06 8.51 20.79
CA MET A 266 -12.92 8.70 19.88
C MET A 266 -12.59 10.18 19.59
N GLU A 267 -13.39 11.14 20.09
CA GLU A 267 -13.17 12.58 19.82
C GLU A 267 -11.79 13.05 20.31
N THR A 268 -11.42 12.69 21.54
CA THR A 268 -10.10 13.07 22.11
C THR A 268 -8.95 12.41 21.36
N ASP A 269 -9.07 11.11 21.03
CA ASP A 269 -8.05 10.39 20.30
C ASP A 269 -7.87 10.96 18.88
N ALA A 270 -8.95 11.38 18.23
CA ALA A 270 -8.88 12.02 16.92
C ALA A 270 -8.17 13.38 16.99
N GLU A 271 -8.45 14.20 18.02
CA GLU A 271 -7.77 15.46 18.25
C GLU A 271 -6.27 15.26 18.56
N ASP A 272 -5.92 14.32 19.43
CA ASP A 272 -4.55 14.02 19.81
C ASP A 272 -3.71 13.49 18.63
N LEU A 273 -4.35 12.80 17.68
CA LEU A 273 -3.73 12.31 16.45
C LEU A 273 -3.68 13.37 15.33
N GLY A 274 -4.27 14.54 15.56
CA GLY A 274 -4.31 15.62 14.57
C GLY A 274 -5.17 15.29 13.35
N LEU A 275 -6.18 14.43 13.49
CA LEU A 275 -7.12 14.11 12.43
C LEU A 275 -8.09 15.28 12.21
N GLY A 276 -8.65 15.38 11.00
CA GLY A 276 -9.62 16.39 10.65
C GLY A 276 -10.93 16.29 11.46
N GLU A 277 -11.83 17.24 11.24
CA GLU A 277 -13.10 17.43 11.99
C GLU A 277 -13.91 16.12 12.15
N ASN A 278 -13.85 15.24 11.15
CA ASN A 278 -14.62 13.98 11.12
C ASN A 278 -13.80 12.75 11.55
N GLY A 279 -12.58 12.94 12.04
CA GLY A 279 -11.65 11.85 12.43
C GLY A 279 -12.24 10.89 13.47
N ALA A 280 -13.10 11.36 14.36
CA ALA A 280 -13.77 10.53 15.36
C ALA A 280 -14.67 9.44 14.75
N TYR A 281 -15.32 9.70 13.62
CA TYR A 281 -16.13 8.71 12.89
C TYR A 281 -15.24 7.61 12.30
N ALA A 282 -14.11 7.98 11.72
CA ALA A 282 -13.13 7.04 11.19
C ALA A 282 -12.57 6.14 12.29
N LEU A 283 -12.13 6.72 13.41
CA LEU A 283 -11.58 5.94 14.53
C LEU A 283 -12.64 5.03 15.16
N ALA A 284 -13.89 5.48 15.27
CA ALA A 284 -14.99 4.66 15.79
C ALA A 284 -15.25 3.45 14.89
N TRP A 285 -15.31 3.66 13.57
CA TRP A 285 -15.50 2.59 12.60
C TRP A 285 -14.34 1.59 12.65
N ILE A 286 -13.10 2.08 12.64
CA ILE A 286 -11.89 1.25 12.74
C ILE A 286 -11.88 0.43 14.02
N LYS A 287 -12.22 1.07 15.16
CA LYS A 287 -12.28 0.42 16.45
C LYS A 287 -13.28 -0.75 16.46
N LEU A 288 -14.50 -0.50 16.00
CA LEU A 288 -15.55 -1.51 15.93
C LEU A 288 -15.16 -2.67 15.00
N TRP A 289 -14.56 -2.35 13.85
CA TRP A 289 -14.05 -3.37 12.93
C TRP A 289 -12.97 -4.23 13.56
N VAL A 290 -11.95 -3.63 14.17
CA VAL A 290 -10.82 -4.34 14.79
C VAL A 290 -11.25 -5.20 15.98
N GLU A 291 -12.30 -4.78 16.71
CA GLU A 291 -12.84 -5.53 17.84
C GLU A 291 -13.72 -6.72 17.41
N SER A 292 -14.28 -6.71 16.20
CA SER A 292 -15.31 -7.66 15.76
C SER A 292 -14.90 -8.62 14.65
N TYR A 293 -13.89 -8.28 13.82
CA TYR A 293 -13.58 -9.11 12.65
C TYR A 293 -13.07 -10.51 13.02
N ASN A 294 -13.35 -11.48 12.14
CA ASN A 294 -12.81 -12.83 12.19
C ASN A 294 -11.50 -12.90 11.38
N ALA A 295 -10.39 -13.13 12.07
CA ALA A 295 -9.08 -13.22 11.45
C ALA A 295 -8.96 -14.47 10.56
N GLN A 296 -8.58 -14.27 9.31
CA GLN A 296 -8.31 -15.30 8.32
C GLN A 296 -6.85 -15.29 7.90
N THR A 297 -6.37 -16.40 7.37
CA THR A 297 -4.95 -16.54 6.98
C THR A 297 -4.62 -15.88 5.65
N ASP A 298 -5.59 -15.70 4.77
CA ASP A 298 -5.44 -15.16 3.40
C ASP A 298 -6.81 -14.77 2.84
N ASP A 299 -6.85 -13.87 1.86
CA ASP A 299 -8.06 -13.51 1.10
C ASP A 299 -8.68 -14.71 0.34
N GLY A 300 -7.89 -15.74 0.02
CA GLY A 300 -8.38 -16.93 -0.65
C GLY A 300 -9.43 -17.69 0.17
N PRO A 301 -9.14 -18.08 1.43
CA PRO A 301 -10.14 -18.66 2.34
C PRO A 301 -11.39 -17.79 2.50
N ILE A 302 -11.26 -16.46 2.59
CA ILE A 302 -12.40 -15.55 2.67
C ILE A 302 -13.28 -15.70 1.42
N CYS A 303 -12.68 -15.60 0.24
CA CYS A 303 -13.41 -15.75 -1.03
C CYS A 303 -14.11 -17.11 -1.13
N ASN A 304 -13.41 -18.20 -0.77
CA ASN A 304 -13.97 -19.55 -0.80
C ASN A 304 -15.16 -19.72 0.15
N THR A 305 -15.13 -19.06 1.32
CA THR A 305 -16.29 -19.05 2.24
C THR A 305 -17.46 -18.31 1.62
N LEU A 306 -17.22 -17.13 1.05
CA LEU A 306 -18.31 -16.29 0.53
C LEU A 306 -18.99 -16.89 -0.70
N VAL A 307 -18.29 -17.68 -1.53
CA VAL A 307 -18.93 -18.35 -2.70
C VAL A 307 -19.78 -19.54 -2.31
N ASP A 308 -19.67 -20.05 -1.09
CA ASP A 308 -20.48 -21.17 -0.62
C ASP A 308 -21.92 -20.71 -0.37
N LYS A 309 -22.88 -21.37 -1.04
CA LYS A 309 -24.30 -21.06 -0.92
C LYS A 309 -24.82 -21.15 0.52
N SER A 310 -24.18 -21.97 1.37
CA SER A 310 -24.55 -22.15 2.76
C SER A 310 -24.02 -21.04 3.70
N ALA A 311 -23.15 -20.19 3.21
CA ALA A 311 -22.55 -19.08 3.99
C ALA A 311 -23.45 -17.85 4.04
N THR A 312 -24.74 -18.05 4.22
CA THR A 312 -25.78 -17.01 4.34
C THR A 312 -25.35 -15.95 5.33
N ASP A 313 -25.51 -14.66 4.97
CA ASP A 313 -25.17 -13.49 5.77
C ASP A 313 -23.67 -13.33 6.12
N GLN A 314 -22.79 -14.11 5.53
CA GLN A 314 -21.35 -13.89 5.67
C GLN A 314 -20.88 -12.74 4.78
N PHE A 315 -19.96 -11.95 5.30
CA PHE A 315 -19.28 -10.91 4.55
C PHE A 315 -17.80 -10.86 4.90
N GLY A 316 -17.02 -10.17 4.07
CA GLY A 316 -15.59 -10.00 4.33
C GLY A 316 -15.00 -8.83 3.56
N LEU A 317 -13.85 -8.37 4.02
CA LEU A 317 -13.04 -7.36 3.35
C LEU A 317 -11.84 -8.04 2.70
N LEU A 318 -11.78 -8.06 1.38
CA LEU A 318 -10.76 -8.81 0.64
C LEU A 318 -10.42 -8.13 -0.70
N VAL A 319 -9.33 -8.59 -1.31
CA VAL A 319 -8.92 -8.08 -2.63
C VAL A 319 -9.90 -8.54 -3.70
N TYR A 320 -10.51 -7.62 -4.44
CA TYR A 320 -11.48 -7.90 -5.50
C TYR A 320 -11.00 -8.95 -6.50
N SER A 321 -9.71 -8.92 -6.84
CA SER A 321 -9.12 -9.87 -7.78
C SER A 321 -9.14 -11.34 -7.33
N LYS A 322 -9.52 -11.64 -6.08
CA LYS A 322 -9.67 -13.03 -5.60
C LYS A 322 -10.84 -13.76 -6.22
N LEU A 323 -11.85 -13.07 -6.74
CA LEU A 323 -12.94 -13.69 -7.50
C LEU A 323 -12.45 -14.55 -8.68
N ARG A 324 -11.27 -14.23 -9.24
CA ARG A 324 -10.64 -15.07 -10.26
C ARG A 324 -10.25 -16.48 -9.75
N SER A 325 -10.09 -16.64 -8.44
CA SER A 325 -9.74 -17.94 -7.83
C SER A 325 -10.89 -18.94 -7.85
N VAL A 326 -12.12 -18.45 -8.07
CA VAL A 326 -13.27 -19.31 -8.35
C VAL A 326 -13.15 -19.74 -9.81
N GLU A 327 -13.15 -21.04 -10.06
CA GLU A 327 -13.02 -21.60 -11.41
C GLU A 327 -14.07 -21.02 -12.35
N GLU A 328 -13.70 -20.76 -13.61
CA GLU A 328 -14.64 -20.21 -14.61
C GLU A 328 -15.85 -21.11 -14.86
N SER A 329 -15.69 -22.43 -14.69
CA SER A 329 -16.77 -23.39 -14.75
C SER A 329 -17.78 -23.28 -13.61
N ASP A 330 -17.41 -22.62 -12.51
CA ASP A 330 -18.27 -22.45 -11.33
C ASP A 330 -18.91 -21.04 -11.30
N THR A 331 -19.66 -20.73 -12.35
CA THR A 331 -20.41 -19.48 -12.44
C THR A 331 -21.52 -19.36 -11.39
N VAL A 332 -22.05 -20.49 -10.90
CA VAL A 332 -23.11 -20.50 -9.88
C VAL A 332 -22.56 -20.01 -8.54
N SER A 333 -21.39 -20.49 -8.13
CA SER A 333 -20.75 -20.03 -6.89
C SER A 333 -20.38 -18.55 -6.95
N LYS A 334 -19.87 -18.06 -8.09
CA LYS A 334 -19.61 -16.62 -8.28
C LYS A 334 -20.85 -15.75 -8.13
N ASN A 335 -22.01 -16.24 -8.53
CA ASN A 335 -23.28 -15.53 -8.41
C ASN A 335 -23.81 -15.45 -6.97
N ASN A 336 -23.17 -16.16 -6.02
CA ASN A 336 -23.53 -16.07 -4.60
C ASN A 336 -22.83 -14.90 -3.88
N ILE A 337 -21.99 -14.13 -4.58
CA ILE A 337 -21.28 -12.98 -4.02
C ILE A 337 -21.75 -11.69 -4.68
N ASP A 338 -22.04 -10.70 -3.86
CA ASP A 338 -22.16 -9.31 -4.26
C ASP A 338 -21.03 -8.46 -3.66
N VAL A 339 -20.73 -7.35 -4.31
CA VAL A 339 -19.76 -6.34 -3.86
C VAL A 339 -20.54 -5.11 -3.41
N ALA A 340 -20.30 -4.70 -2.17
CA ALA A 340 -20.86 -3.43 -1.68
C ALA A 340 -20.13 -2.25 -2.34
N ALA A 341 -20.88 -1.39 -3.00
CA ALA A 341 -20.40 -0.16 -3.61
C ALA A 341 -21.14 1.03 -3.01
N TYR A 342 -20.38 2.06 -2.60
CA TYR A 342 -20.88 3.28 -2.01
C TYR A 342 -20.31 4.50 -2.74
N ASN A 343 -21.03 5.60 -2.78
CA ASN A 343 -20.61 6.85 -3.44
C ASN A 343 -20.17 6.64 -4.89
N ASP A 344 -21.04 6.02 -5.68
CA ASP A 344 -20.83 5.74 -7.11
C ASP A 344 -19.67 4.76 -7.42
N GLY A 345 -19.29 3.94 -6.46
CA GLY A 345 -18.27 2.89 -6.61
C GLY A 345 -17.18 3.01 -5.59
#